data_c3cb2b59579ebed1733e8e218bf77762
#
_entry.id   c3cb2b59579ebed1733e8e218bf77762
#
_cell.length_a   1.000
_cell.length_b   1.000
_cell.length_c   1.000
_cell.angle_alpha   90.00
_cell.angle_beta   90.00
_cell.angle_gamma   90.00
#
_symmetry.space_group_name_H-M   'P 1'
#
loop_
_entity.id
_entity.type
_entity.pdbx_description
1 polymer ?
#
loop_
_entity_poly.entity_id
_entity_poly.type
_entity_poly.pdbx_seq_one_letter_code
_entity_poly.pdbx_strand_id
1 'polypeptide(L)'
;NEDLPFISRFATAYAPGSTFKTITAAIGLENGTIDPTQSIAIDGLKWQKDSSWGDYFVTRVSDVASVNLKDALVYSDNIYMAQQTLAMGEDAFRNGLSKLIFGETLDLPIAMNPAQISNEDSFNSEILLADTGYGQGELLLNPIQQAAAYSVFANQGKLVYPRLLKETEQKDKEVFKAETIEQINQDLTAVVSDANGTAHSLAALNIPLAAKTGTAEIKEKQDEKGQENSFLFAFDSQDQGFLMVSMLEDRQENQSATGLAPDLLTYLAEHY
;
A
#
# COMPACT_ATOMS: atom_id res chain seq x y z
N ASN A 1 0.67 9.25 22.54
CA ASN A 1 2.08 8.93 22.65
C ASN A 1 2.75 9.92 23.60
N GLU A 2 3.29 9.41 24.70
CA GLU A 2 3.89 10.26 25.75
C GLU A 2 5.21 10.88 25.28
N ASP A 3 5.91 10.22 24.35
CA ASP A 3 7.25 10.62 23.93
C ASP A 3 7.25 11.80 22.94
N LEU A 4 6.25 11.89 22.06
CA LEU A 4 6.15 12.95 21.04
C LEU A 4 4.69 13.41 20.85
N PRO A 5 4.05 14.03 21.88
CA PRO A 5 2.62 14.34 21.84
C PRO A 5 2.24 15.41 20.81
N PHE A 6 3.17 16.25 20.40
CA PHE A 6 2.92 17.38 19.48
C PHE A 6 3.40 17.13 18.04
N ILE A 7 3.92 15.94 17.73
CA ILE A 7 4.31 15.64 16.35
C ILE A 7 3.07 15.47 15.46
N SER A 8 3.12 16.05 14.28
CA SER A 8 2.03 15.97 13.31
C SER A 8 2.15 14.67 12.49
N ARG A 9 1.58 13.57 13.00
CA ARG A 9 1.67 12.24 12.39
C ARG A 9 1.12 12.17 10.97
N PHE A 10 0.11 12.97 10.65
CA PHE A 10 -0.43 13.01 9.30
C PHE A 10 0.51 13.69 8.28
N ALA A 11 1.51 14.48 8.74
CA ALA A 11 2.53 15.12 7.93
C ALA A 11 3.91 14.44 8.05
N THR A 12 4.07 13.47 8.97
CA THR A 12 5.30 12.69 9.13
C THR A 12 5.32 11.56 8.12
N ALA A 13 6.45 11.35 7.46
CA ALA A 13 6.62 10.32 6.45
C ALA A 13 6.97 8.96 7.08
N TYR A 14 6.34 7.90 6.58
CA TYR A 14 6.50 6.51 7.01
C TYR A 14 6.61 5.60 5.80
N ALA A 15 7.26 4.45 5.94
CA ALA A 15 7.12 3.38 4.99
C ALA A 15 5.65 2.88 5.01
N PRO A 16 4.97 2.81 3.86
CA PRO A 16 3.53 2.48 3.82
C PRO A 16 3.23 1.00 4.08
N GLY A 17 4.26 0.16 4.06
CA GLY A 17 4.12 -1.28 4.18
C GLY A 17 3.24 -1.87 3.08
N SER A 18 2.62 -2.99 3.36
CA SER A 18 1.86 -3.78 2.39
C SER A 18 0.65 -3.07 1.76
N THR A 19 0.25 -1.88 2.22
CA THR A 19 -0.77 -1.09 1.51
C THR A 19 -0.27 -0.66 0.13
N PHE A 20 1.03 -0.49 -0.02
CA PHE A 20 1.67 -0.07 -1.27
C PHE A 20 1.64 -1.13 -2.38
N LYS A 21 1.44 -2.40 -2.05
CA LYS A 21 1.27 -3.49 -3.03
C LYS A 21 0.17 -3.20 -4.05
N THR A 22 -0.83 -2.43 -3.67
CA THR A 22 -1.91 -1.99 -4.57
C THR A 22 -1.40 -1.11 -5.71
N ILE A 23 -0.49 -0.18 -5.41
CA ILE A 23 0.16 0.69 -6.40
C ILE A 23 1.09 -0.13 -7.30
N THR A 24 1.92 -1.00 -6.71
CA THR A 24 2.82 -1.89 -7.46
C THR A 24 2.04 -2.78 -8.43
N ALA A 25 0.94 -3.36 -7.96
CA ALA A 25 0.04 -4.18 -8.77
C ALA A 25 -0.57 -3.38 -9.93
N ALA A 26 -1.05 -2.16 -9.67
CA ALA A 26 -1.62 -1.30 -10.70
C ALA A 26 -0.57 -0.93 -11.77
N ILE A 27 0.66 -0.60 -11.38
CA ILE A 27 1.75 -0.33 -12.32
C ILE A 27 2.07 -1.58 -13.15
N GLY A 28 2.11 -2.77 -12.53
CA GLY A 28 2.40 -4.03 -13.22
C GLY A 28 1.32 -4.43 -14.22
N LEU A 29 0.05 -4.19 -13.91
CA LEU A 29 -1.07 -4.38 -14.86
C LEU A 29 -0.99 -3.39 -16.03
N GLU A 30 -0.73 -2.10 -15.75
CA GLU A 30 -0.65 -1.06 -16.79
C GLU A 30 0.45 -1.31 -17.82
N ASN A 31 1.60 -1.81 -17.38
CA ASN A 31 2.73 -2.07 -18.28
C ASN A 31 2.76 -3.52 -18.82
N GLY A 32 1.81 -4.36 -18.39
CA GLY A 32 1.67 -5.74 -18.86
C GLY A 32 2.66 -6.74 -18.24
N THR A 33 3.41 -6.35 -17.19
CA THR A 33 4.29 -7.28 -16.46
C THR A 33 3.47 -8.26 -15.60
N ILE A 34 2.39 -7.78 -15.00
CA ILE A 34 1.46 -8.61 -14.24
C ILE A 34 0.29 -9.01 -15.14
N ASP A 35 0.10 -10.32 -15.31
CA ASP A 35 -1.13 -10.92 -15.84
C ASP A 35 -1.93 -11.43 -14.63
N PRO A 36 -3.14 -10.88 -14.35
CA PRO A 36 -3.90 -11.23 -13.15
C PRO A 36 -4.38 -12.69 -13.15
N THR A 37 -4.39 -13.34 -14.32
CA THR A 37 -4.81 -14.73 -14.48
C THR A 37 -3.67 -15.74 -14.27
N GLN A 38 -2.43 -15.28 -14.33
CA GLN A 38 -1.26 -16.14 -14.14
C GLN A 38 -0.93 -16.32 -12.66
N SER A 39 -0.65 -17.57 -12.29
CA SER A 39 -0.13 -17.91 -10.97
C SER A 39 1.36 -18.21 -11.03
N ILE A 40 2.08 -17.81 -9.99
CA ILE A 40 3.48 -18.12 -9.78
C ILE A 40 3.58 -19.21 -8.73
N ALA A 41 4.39 -20.24 -8.99
CA ALA A 41 4.73 -21.23 -7.98
C ALA A 41 5.74 -20.62 -7.00
N ILE A 42 5.39 -20.61 -5.72
CA ILE A 42 6.25 -20.09 -4.64
C ILE A 42 6.34 -21.16 -3.57
N ASP A 43 7.55 -21.60 -3.24
CA ASP A 43 7.79 -22.64 -2.26
C ASP A 43 8.26 -22.03 -0.93
N GLY A 44 7.59 -22.43 0.16
CA GLY A 44 7.91 -22.01 1.52
C GLY A 44 7.66 -20.54 1.84
N LEU A 45 8.23 -20.11 2.96
CA LEU A 45 8.00 -18.77 3.55
C LEU A 45 9.13 -17.78 3.28
N LYS A 46 10.21 -18.21 2.62
CA LYS A 46 11.40 -17.39 2.32
C LYS A 46 11.81 -17.55 0.87
N TRP A 47 12.21 -16.45 0.27
CA TRP A 47 12.69 -16.43 -1.11
C TRP A 47 13.83 -15.42 -1.27
N GLN A 48 14.82 -15.78 -2.07
CA GLN A 48 15.82 -14.87 -2.62
C GLN A 48 15.99 -15.13 -4.11
N LYS A 49 16.38 -14.14 -4.88
CA LYS A 49 16.55 -14.30 -6.33
C LYS A 49 17.67 -15.30 -6.65
N ASP A 50 18.80 -15.14 -5.99
CA ASP A 50 19.97 -16.01 -6.09
C ASP A 50 20.98 -15.71 -4.97
N SER A 51 22.12 -16.42 -4.99
CA SER A 51 23.14 -16.30 -3.94
C SER A 51 23.86 -14.94 -3.86
N SER A 52 23.67 -14.05 -4.84
CA SER A 52 24.23 -12.69 -4.79
C SER A 52 23.59 -11.84 -3.68
N TRP A 53 22.40 -12.23 -3.21
CA TRP A 53 21.72 -11.58 -2.10
C TRP A 53 22.28 -11.97 -0.71
N GLY A 54 23.24 -12.90 -0.65
CA GLY A 54 23.84 -13.36 0.60
C GLY A 54 22.81 -13.97 1.56
N ASP A 55 22.73 -13.45 2.79
CA ASP A 55 21.78 -13.92 3.81
C ASP A 55 20.42 -13.20 3.78
N TYR A 56 20.19 -12.33 2.78
CA TYR A 56 18.92 -11.61 2.66
C TYR A 56 17.85 -12.47 1.98
N PHE A 57 16.66 -12.51 2.58
CA PHE A 57 15.50 -13.19 2.06
C PHE A 57 14.24 -12.32 2.18
N VAL A 58 13.44 -12.26 1.12
CA VAL A 58 12.06 -11.79 1.22
C VAL A 58 11.25 -12.87 1.93
N THR A 59 10.48 -12.47 2.93
CA THR A 59 9.65 -13.39 3.72
C THR A 59 8.16 -13.07 3.54
N ARG A 60 7.33 -14.09 3.67
CA ARG A 60 5.85 -13.99 3.68
C ARG A 60 5.26 -14.74 4.86
N VAL A 61 4.01 -14.41 5.21
CA VAL A 61 3.33 -14.99 6.38
C VAL A 61 2.63 -16.30 6.04
N SER A 62 2.01 -16.38 4.86
CA SER A 62 1.18 -17.53 4.45
C SER A 62 1.91 -18.37 3.42
N ASP A 63 1.97 -19.70 3.64
CA ASP A 63 2.58 -20.66 2.70
C ASP A 63 1.53 -21.12 1.68
N VAL A 64 1.38 -20.33 0.59
CA VAL A 64 0.47 -20.63 -0.53
C VAL A 64 1.32 -21.03 -1.73
N ALA A 65 1.24 -22.27 -2.17
CA ALA A 65 2.13 -22.84 -3.19
C ALA A 65 1.95 -22.26 -4.60
N SER A 66 0.78 -21.67 -4.91
CA SER A 66 0.48 -21.08 -6.22
C SER A 66 -0.26 -19.78 -5.99
N VAL A 67 0.33 -18.65 -6.37
CA VAL A 67 -0.12 -17.30 -6.05
C VAL A 67 -0.35 -16.52 -7.32
N ASN A 68 -1.58 -16.06 -7.57
CA ASN A 68 -1.91 -15.05 -8.59
C ASN A 68 -2.04 -13.65 -7.95
N LEU A 69 -2.42 -12.64 -8.72
CA LEU A 69 -2.55 -11.27 -8.21
C LEU A 69 -3.56 -11.16 -7.06
N LYS A 70 -4.75 -11.76 -7.20
CA LYS A 70 -5.76 -11.78 -6.15
C LYS A 70 -5.21 -12.41 -4.86
N ASP A 71 -4.58 -13.58 -4.96
CA ASP A 71 -4.00 -14.26 -3.81
C ASP A 71 -2.91 -13.41 -3.15
N ALA A 72 -2.06 -12.76 -3.97
CA ALA A 72 -1.01 -11.87 -3.47
C ALA A 72 -1.56 -10.70 -2.65
N LEU A 73 -2.71 -10.15 -3.01
CA LEU A 73 -3.37 -9.08 -2.27
C LEU A 73 -4.10 -9.63 -1.03
N VAL A 74 -4.84 -10.74 -1.15
CA VAL A 74 -5.59 -11.40 -0.07
C VAL A 74 -4.66 -11.84 1.06
N TYR A 75 -3.60 -12.59 0.74
CA TYR A 75 -2.59 -13.06 1.71
C TYR A 75 -1.49 -12.04 2.02
N SER A 76 -1.51 -10.91 1.33
CA SER A 76 -0.46 -9.88 1.44
C SER A 76 0.95 -10.41 1.15
N ASP A 77 1.11 -11.18 0.06
CA ASP A 77 2.35 -11.90 -0.28
C ASP A 77 3.47 -10.96 -0.73
N ASN A 78 4.55 -10.91 0.04
CA ASN A 78 5.72 -10.10 -0.29
C ASN A 78 6.53 -10.73 -1.42
N ILE A 79 6.62 -12.07 -1.46
CA ILE A 79 7.47 -12.78 -2.43
C ILE A 79 6.92 -12.58 -3.84
N TYR A 80 5.60 -12.72 -4.01
CA TYR A 80 4.95 -12.43 -5.29
C TYR A 80 5.27 -11.00 -5.76
N MET A 81 5.07 -10.01 -4.89
CA MET A 81 5.29 -8.61 -5.25
C MET A 81 6.77 -8.31 -5.54
N ALA A 82 7.71 -8.88 -4.77
CA ALA A 82 9.13 -8.75 -5.04
C ALA A 82 9.51 -9.32 -6.42
N GLN A 83 9.04 -10.52 -6.76
CA GLN A 83 9.30 -11.15 -8.06
C GLN A 83 8.71 -10.33 -9.21
N GLN A 84 7.48 -9.82 -9.07
CA GLN A 84 6.84 -8.99 -10.10
C GLN A 84 7.55 -7.64 -10.26
N THR A 85 7.99 -7.03 -9.16
CA THR A 85 8.73 -5.76 -9.22
C THR A 85 10.07 -5.92 -9.91
N LEU A 86 10.80 -7.00 -9.62
CA LEU A 86 12.05 -7.33 -10.32
C LEU A 86 11.83 -7.64 -11.80
N ALA A 87 10.76 -8.35 -12.14
CA ALA A 87 10.40 -8.63 -13.54
C ALA A 87 10.02 -7.36 -14.30
N MET A 88 9.38 -6.40 -13.63
CA MET A 88 9.04 -5.09 -14.18
C MET A 88 10.29 -4.25 -14.44
N GLY A 89 11.28 -4.35 -13.57
CA GLY A 89 12.50 -3.56 -13.61
C GLY A 89 12.34 -2.14 -13.09
N GLU A 90 13.48 -1.53 -12.75
CA GLU A 90 13.53 -0.20 -12.13
C GLU A 90 12.87 0.89 -12.97
N ASP A 91 13.22 0.96 -14.27
CA ASP A 91 12.74 2.03 -15.15
C ASP A 91 11.22 2.05 -15.27
N ALA A 92 10.59 0.90 -15.49
CA ALA A 92 9.16 0.79 -15.63
C ALA A 92 8.45 1.08 -14.30
N PHE A 93 9.02 0.62 -13.19
CA PHE A 93 8.48 0.86 -11.86
C PHE A 93 8.54 2.34 -11.47
N ARG A 94 9.70 3.00 -11.64
CA ARG A 94 9.85 4.44 -11.38
C ARG A 94 8.98 5.29 -12.30
N ASN A 95 8.87 4.94 -13.59
CA ASN A 95 7.96 5.61 -14.51
C ASN A 95 6.49 5.50 -14.07
N GLY A 96 6.08 4.36 -13.54
CA GLY A 96 4.75 4.20 -12.96
C GLY A 96 4.55 5.10 -11.73
N LEU A 97 5.52 5.10 -10.81
CA LEU A 97 5.48 5.91 -9.59
C LEU A 97 5.49 7.42 -9.88
N SER A 98 6.23 7.88 -10.90
CA SER A 98 6.30 9.31 -11.27
C SER A 98 4.98 9.89 -11.76
N LYS A 99 4.02 9.07 -12.15
CA LYS A 99 2.66 9.49 -12.50
C LYS A 99 1.81 9.81 -11.27
N LEU A 100 2.22 9.37 -10.09
CA LEU A 100 1.59 9.65 -8.81
C LEU A 100 2.15 10.94 -8.19
N ILE A 101 2.15 11.04 -6.88
CA ILE A 101 2.53 12.24 -6.13
C ILE A 101 4.01 12.29 -5.71
N PHE A 102 4.82 11.31 -6.14
CA PHE A 102 6.22 11.23 -5.71
C PHE A 102 7.04 12.40 -6.24
N GLY A 103 7.83 13.02 -5.36
CA GLY A 103 8.61 14.20 -5.66
C GLY A 103 7.80 15.51 -5.76
N GLU A 104 6.45 15.44 -5.70
CA GLU A 104 5.59 16.62 -5.78
C GLU A 104 5.42 17.27 -4.40
N THR A 105 5.40 18.61 -4.39
CA THR A 105 4.96 19.39 -3.21
C THR A 105 3.45 19.58 -3.30
N LEU A 106 2.72 19.08 -2.30
CA LEU A 106 1.27 19.27 -2.23
C LEU A 106 0.94 20.73 -1.84
N ASP A 107 -0.05 21.31 -2.52
CA ASP A 107 -0.54 22.67 -2.26
C ASP A 107 -1.46 22.70 -1.03
N LEU A 108 -0.85 22.54 0.15
CA LEU A 108 -1.54 22.51 1.44
C LEU A 108 -0.92 23.53 2.41
N PRO A 109 -1.70 24.16 3.29
CA PRO A 109 -1.19 25.08 4.31
C PRO A 109 -0.46 24.40 5.47
N ILE A 110 0.07 23.20 5.23
CA ILE A 110 0.80 22.37 6.18
C ILE A 110 2.13 21.97 5.54
N ALA A 111 3.22 22.33 6.18
CA ALA A 111 4.54 21.93 5.71
C ALA A 111 4.74 20.41 5.82
N MET A 112 5.11 19.78 4.71
CA MET A 112 5.48 18.37 4.63
C MET A 112 6.51 18.18 3.52
N ASN A 113 7.38 17.19 3.69
CA ASN A 113 8.31 16.80 2.64
C ASN A 113 7.57 16.10 1.49
N PRO A 114 8.04 16.23 0.24
CA PRO A 114 7.55 15.39 -0.86
C PRO A 114 7.65 13.90 -0.53
N ALA A 115 6.75 13.09 -1.10
CA ALA A 115 6.83 11.65 -1.01
C ALA A 115 8.11 11.15 -1.71
N GLN A 116 8.79 10.20 -1.08
CA GLN A 116 10.09 9.69 -1.50
C GLN A 116 9.97 8.27 -2.04
N ILE A 117 10.65 7.96 -3.14
CA ILE A 117 10.79 6.59 -3.65
C ILE A 117 12.02 5.91 -3.05
N SER A 118 13.17 6.61 -3.08
CA SER A 118 14.47 6.16 -2.57
C SER A 118 15.30 7.37 -2.20
N ASN A 119 16.40 7.16 -1.46
CA ASN A 119 17.32 8.24 -1.09
C ASN A 119 18.07 8.81 -2.30
N GLU A 120 18.26 7.99 -3.33
CA GLU A 120 18.96 8.34 -4.56
C GLU A 120 18.00 8.30 -5.76
N ASP A 121 18.44 8.83 -6.90
CA ASP A 121 17.67 8.81 -8.15
C ASP A 121 17.50 7.41 -8.75
N SER A 122 18.26 6.44 -8.28
CA SER A 122 18.18 5.02 -8.66
C SER A 122 18.21 4.12 -7.43
N PHE A 123 17.76 2.86 -7.60
CA PHE A 123 17.93 1.86 -6.55
C PHE A 123 19.38 1.34 -6.56
N ASN A 124 20.03 1.37 -5.42
CA ASN A 124 21.43 0.93 -5.28
C ASN A 124 21.59 -0.60 -5.31
N SER A 125 20.49 -1.35 -5.26
CA SER A 125 20.48 -2.81 -5.32
C SER A 125 19.14 -3.37 -5.79
N GLU A 126 19.17 -4.61 -6.32
CA GLU A 126 17.93 -5.35 -6.63
C GLU A 126 17.11 -5.67 -5.36
N ILE A 127 17.76 -5.84 -4.21
CA ILE A 127 17.09 -6.02 -2.92
C ILE A 127 16.23 -4.79 -2.60
N LEU A 128 16.79 -3.59 -2.74
CA LEU A 128 16.06 -2.35 -2.48
C LEU A 128 14.88 -2.18 -3.46
N LEU A 129 15.07 -2.52 -4.74
CA LEU A 129 13.98 -2.52 -5.73
C LEU A 129 12.87 -3.49 -5.31
N ALA A 130 13.22 -4.73 -4.93
CA ALA A 130 12.27 -5.74 -4.49
C ALA A 130 11.49 -5.30 -3.24
N ASP A 131 12.19 -4.75 -2.24
CA ASP A 131 11.60 -4.27 -0.98
C ASP A 131 10.65 -3.10 -1.20
N THR A 132 11.01 -2.18 -2.10
CA THR A 132 10.15 -1.06 -2.48
C THR A 132 8.84 -1.55 -3.10
N GLY A 133 8.88 -2.64 -3.86
CA GLY A 133 7.70 -3.23 -4.50
C GLY A 133 6.60 -3.69 -3.52
N TYR A 134 6.94 -4.02 -2.28
CA TYR A 134 5.93 -4.35 -1.26
C TYR A 134 5.83 -3.31 -0.11
N GLY A 135 6.37 -2.09 -0.37
CA GLY A 135 6.14 -0.94 0.50
C GLY A 135 7.14 -0.80 1.65
N GLN A 136 8.33 -1.38 1.49
CA GLN A 136 9.46 -1.28 2.42
C GLN A 136 10.63 -0.50 1.79
N GLY A 137 11.85 -0.73 2.25
CA GLY A 137 13.05 -0.06 1.74
C GLY A 137 13.10 1.41 2.15
N GLU A 138 13.37 2.28 1.19
CA GLU A 138 13.53 3.72 1.40
C GLU A 138 12.29 4.53 1.01
N LEU A 139 11.19 3.84 0.70
CA LEU A 139 9.91 4.42 0.32
C LEU A 139 9.25 5.12 1.51
N LEU A 140 8.95 6.41 1.37
CA LEU A 140 8.36 7.21 2.44
C LEU A 140 7.19 8.07 1.94
N LEU A 141 6.04 7.93 2.60
CA LEU A 141 4.85 8.75 2.40
C LEU A 141 4.21 9.07 3.76
N ASN A 142 3.73 10.28 3.93
CA ASN A 142 2.86 10.57 5.06
C ASN A 142 1.40 10.11 4.77
N PRO A 143 0.52 10.02 5.78
CA PRO A 143 -0.86 9.57 5.59
C PRO A 143 -1.67 10.39 4.58
N ILE A 144 -1.43 11.70 4.45
CA ILE A 144 -2.10 12.55 3.44
C ILE A 144 -1.64 12.15 2.04
N GLN A 145 -0.34 11.94 1.84
CA GLN A 145 0.22 11.49 0.57
C GLN A 145 -0.24 10.07 0.22
N GLN A 146 -0.35 9.18 1.21
CA GLN A 146 -0.95 7.86 1.00
C GLN A 146 -2.40 7.97 0.55
N ALA A 147 -3.22 8.79 1.20
CA ALA A 147 -4.61 9.01 0.80
C ALA A 147 -4.71 9.59 -0.62
N ALA A 148 -3.84 10.55 -0.98
CA ALA A 148 -3.78 11.07 -2.34
C ALA A 148 -3.38 9.99 -3.36
N ALA A 149 -2.33 9.21 -3.08
CA ALA A 149 -1.89 8.14 -3.98
C ALA A 149 -2.96 7.05 -4.15
N TYR A 150 -3.64 6.66 -3.06
CA TYR A 150 -4.68 5.62 -3.09
C TYR A 150 -6.03 6.12 -3.61
N SER A 151 -6.22 7.43 -3.76
CA SER A 151 -7.46 7.98 -4.32
C SER A 151 -7.75 7.47 -5.74
N VAL A 152 -6.74 7.01 -6.48
CA VAL A 152 -6.89 6.39 -7.80
C VAL A 152 -7.84 5.19 -7.78
N PHE A 153 -7.89 4.42 -6.68
CA PHE A 153 -8.75 3.24 -6.56
C PHE A 153 -10.20 3.60 -6.33
N ALA A 154 -10.48 4.69 -5.62
CA ALA A 154 -11.83 5.20 -5.38
C ALA A 154 -12.30 6.22 -6.43
N ASN A 155 -11.50 6.53 -7.48
CA ASN A 155 -11.81 7.54 -8.48
C ASN A 155 -11.48 7.07 -9.91
N GLN A 156 -11.70 5.79 -10.21
CA GLN A 156 -11.58 5.22 -11.56
C GLN A 156 -10.24 5.51 -12.26
N GLY A 157 -9.14 5.48 -11.48
CA GLY A 157 -7.79 5.73 -11.99
C GLY A 157 -7.31 7.18 -11.91
N LYS A 158 -8.14 8.08 -11.43
CA LYS A 158 -7.77 9.48 -11.23
C LYS A 158 -7.20 9.69 -9.83
N LEU A 159 -6.02 10.27 -9.76
CA LEU A 159 -5.45 10.79 -8.51
C LEU A 159 -6.13 12.11 -8.18
N VAL A 160 -6.67 12.21 -6.98
CA VAL A 160 -7.32 13.42 -6.45
C VAL A 160 -6.38 14.11 -5.48
N TYR A 161 -6.03 15.37 -5.76
CA TYR A 161 -5.17 16.15 -4.87
C TYR A 161 -5.94 16.57 -3.62
N PRO A 162 -5.35 16.39 -2.42
CA PRO A 162 -5.99 16.77 -1.19
C PRO A 162 -6.14 18.30 -1.09
N ARG A 163 -7.23 18.74 -0.49
CA ARG A 163 -7.47 20.15 -0.11
C ARG A 163 -7.97 20.21 1.32
N LEU A 164 -7.56 21.23 2.05
CA LEU A 164 -8.04 21.49 3.42
C LEU A 164 -9.09 22.60 3.48
N LEU A 165 -9.00 23.56 2.56
CA LEU A 165 -9.94 24.67 2.53
C LEU A 165 -11.04 24.37 1.50
N LYS A 166 -12.28 24.63 1.89
CA LYS A 166 -13.45 24.34 1.06
C LYS A 166 -13.44 25.14 -0.26
N GLU A 167 -12.87 26.33 -0.23
CA GLU A 167 -12.76 27.26 -1.37
C GLU A 167 -11.64 26.89 -2.34
N THR A 168 -10.74 26.00 -1.96
CA THR A 168 -9.67 25.55 -2.86
C THR A 168 -10.27 24.71 -3.98
N GLU A 169 -9.91 25.02 -5.23
CA GLU A 169 -10.33 24.25 -6.38
C GLU A 169 -9.85 22.80 -6.28
N GLN A 170 -10.74 21.85 -6.57
CA GLN A 170 -10.39 20.44 -6.63
C GLN A 170 -9.56 20.18 -7.89
N LYS A 171 -8.37 19.59 -7.71
CA LYS A 171 -7.48 19.17 -8.79
C LYS A 171 -7.42 17.65 -8.84
N ASP A 172 -7.39 17.09 -10.03
CA ASP A 172 -7.16 15.67 -10.28
C ASP A 172 -6.29 15.46 -11.50
N LYS A 173 -5.76 14.25 -11.68
CA LYS A 173 -5.08 13.80 -12.91
C LYS A 173 -5.33 12.33 -13.16
N GLU A 174 -5.44 11.94 -14.42
CA GLU A 174 -5.52 10.53 -14.82
C GLU A 174 -4.16 9.86 -14.66
N VAL A 175 -4.15 8.69 -14.02
CA VAL A 175 -2.93 7.92 -13.71
C VAL A 175 -3.02 6.51 -14.27
N PHE A 176 -4.12 5.81 -14.03
CA PHE A 176 -4.34 4.43 -14.45
C PHE A 176 -5.61 4.32 -15.30
N LYS A 177 -5.66 3.29 -16.15
CA LYS A 177 -6.88 2.98 -16.90
C LYS A 177 -7.97 2.41 -16.00
N ALA A 178 -9.22 2.60 -16.41
CA ALA A 178 -10.37 2.09 -15.67
C ALA A 178 -10.32 0.56 -15.48
N GLU A 179 -9.91 -0.17 -16.52
CA GLU A 179 -9.82 -1.64 -16.48
C GLU A 179 -8.79 -2.12 -15.44
N THR A 180 -7.66 -1.42 -15.30
CA THR A 180 -6.65 -1.70 -14.28
C THR A 180 -7.23 -1.53 -12.88
N ILE A 181 -7.97 -0.45 -12.68
CA ILE A 181 -8.57 -0.15 -11.38
C ILE A 181 -9.71 -1.12 -11.05
N GLU A 182 -10.52 -1.49 -12.02
CA GLU A 182 -11.58 -2.48 -11.85
C GLU A 182 -11.02 -3.82 -11.36
N GLN A 183 -9.93 -4.31 -11.99
CA GLN A 183 -9.25 -5.54 -11.56
C GLN A 183 -8.75 -5.42 -10.12
N ILE A 184 -8.03 -4.33 -9.79
CA ILE A 184 -7.50 -4.13 -8.43
C ILE A 184 -8.64 -4.02 -7.41
N ASN A 185 -9.74 -3.33 -7.71
CA ASN A 185 -10.86 -3.15 -6.80
C ASN A 185 -11.60 -4.47 -6.53
N GLN A 186 -11.73 -5.35 -7.52
CA GLN A 186 -12.23 -6.71 -7.33
C GLN A 186 -11.36 -7.49 -6.35
N ASP A 187 -10.03 -7.43 -6.53
CA ASP A 187 -9.08 -8.11 -5.66
C ASP A 187 -9.04 -7.52 -4.24
N LEU A 188 -9.16 -6.19 -4.09
CA LEU A 188 -9.25 -5.51 -2.80
C LEU A 188 -10.55 -5.81 -2.05
N THR A 189 -11.65 -5.99 -2.77
CA THR A 189 -12.92 -6.47 -2.18
C THR A 189 -12.74 -7.89 -1.63
N ALA A 190 -11.95 -8.73 -2.31
CA ALA A 190 -11.63 -10.07 -1.81
C ALA A 190 -10.76 -10.03 -0.55
N VAL A 191 -9.92 -9.04 -0.33
CA VAL A 191 -9.16 -8.87 0.94
C VAL A 191 -10.09 -8.75 2.16
N VAL A 192 -11.31 -8.24 1.96
CA VAL A 192 -12.35 -8.15 3.00
C VAL A 192 -13.25 -9.38 3.01
N SER A 193 -13.70 -9.86 1.85
CA SER A 193 -14.74 -10.90 1.76
C SER A 193 -14.20 -12.33 1.90
N ASP A 194 -12.95 -12.59 1.50
CA ASP A 194 -12.32 -13.91 1.63
C ASP A 194 -11.98 -14.19 3.11
N ALA A 195 -12.25 -15.42 3.57
CA ALA A 195 -11.98 -15.84 4.95
C ALA A 195 -10.48 -15.76 5.33
N ASN A 196 -9.58 -15.83 4.34
CA ASN A 196 -8.14 -15.68 4.53
C ASN A 196 -7.65 -14.26 4.34
N GLY A 197 -8.54 -13.33 3.98
CA GLY A 197 -8.19 -11.94 3.72
C GLY A 197 -7.70 -11.22 4.97
N THR A 198 -6.64 -10.45 4.82
CA THR A 198 -6.02 -9.74 5.95
C THR A 198 -6.91 -8.67 6.58
N ALA A 199 -7.99 -8.24 5.89
CA ALA A 199 -9.01 -7.33 6.41
C ALA A 199 -10.37 -8.05 6.62
N HIS A 200 -10.42 -9.39 6.66
CA HIS A 200 -11.68 -10.15 6.77
C HIS A 200 -12.53 -9.78 7.98
N SER A 201 -11.93 -9.35 9.09
CA SER A 201 -12.67 -8.87 10.26
C SER A 201 -13.63 -7.71 9.97
N LEU A 202 -13.38 -6.91 8.93
CA LEU A 202 -14.26 -5.81 8.49
C LEU A 202 -15.51 -6.31 7.76
N ALA A 203 -15.55 -7.56 7.28
CA ALA A 203 -16.74 -8.12 6.63
C ALA A 203 -17.97 -8.14 7.55
N ALA A 204 -17.76 -8.21 8.87
CA ALA A 204 -18.82 -8.16 9.88
C ALA A 204 -19.60 -6.83 9.89
N LEU A 205 -19.06 -5.76 9.33
CA LEU A 205 -19.73 -4.45 9.25
C LEU A 205 -20.87 -4.44 8.23
N ASN A 206 -20.90 -5.38 7.29
CA ASN A 206 -21.86 -5.42 6.17
C ASN A 206 -21.85 -4.15 5.31
N ILE A 207 -20.69 -3.48 5.21
CA ILE A 207 -20.44 -2.34 4.34
C ILE A 207 -19.68 -2.87 3.11
N PRO A 208 -19.98 -2.40 1.88
CA PRO A 208 -19.28 -2.81 0.68
C PRO A 208 -17.87 -2.21 0.64
N LEU A 209 -16.92 -2.82 1.34
CA LEU A 209 -15.55 -2.32 1.46
C LEU A 209 -14.59 -3.03 0.51
N ALA A 210 -13.70 -2.25 -0.08
CA ALA A 210 -12.41 -2.68 -0.60
C ALA A 210 -11.31 -2.17 0.33
N ALA A 211 -10.33 -3.01 0.65
CA ALA A 211 -9.32 -2.64 1.64
C ALA A 211 -7.97 -3.32 1.42
N LYS A 212 -6.92 -2.73 1.98
CA LYS A 212 -5.61 -3.35 2.12
C LYS A 212 -5.00 -2.99 3.46
N THR A 213 -4.56 -4.01 4.18
CA THR A 213 -3.79 -3.84 5.42
C THR A 213 -2.31 -3.68 5.12
N GLY A 214 -1.61 -3.02 6.02
CA GLY A 214 -0.16 -2.88 5.97
C GLY A 214 0.46 -2.98 7.35
N THR A 215 1.68 -3.50 7.38
CA THR A 215 2.58 -3.42 8.53
C THR A 215 3.94 -2.96 7.99
N ALA A 216 4.49 -1.95 8.61
CA ALA A 216 5.85 -1.52 8.35
C ALA A 216 6.66 -1.67 9.63
N GLU A 217 7.75 -2.42 9.55
CA GLU A 217 8.67 -2.63 10.67
C GLU A 217 9.87 -1.71 10.52
N ILE A 218 10.16 -0.95 11.58
CA ILE A 218 11.34 -0.09 11.67
C ILE A 218 12.35 -0.81 12.52
N LYS A 219 13.42 -1.31 11.91
CA LYS A 219 14.49 -2.04 12.60
C LYS A 219 15.86 -1.75 11.98
N GLU A 220 16.90 -1.88 12.79
CA GLU A 220 18.29 -1.71 12.32
C GLU A 220 18.86 -2.98 11.69
N LYS A 221 18.37 -4.16 12.09
CA LYS A 221 18.82 -5.47 11.58
C LYS A 221 17.64 -6.39 11.33
N GLN A 222 17.79 -7.28 10.34
CA GLN A 222 16.73 -8.19 9.89
C GLN A 222 16.23 -9.14 10.98
N ASP A 223 17.12 -9.57 11.90
CA ASP A 223 16.80 -10.54 12.95
C ASP A 223 16.36 -9.91 14.28
N GLU A 224 16.28 -8.57 14.35
CA GLU A 224 15.81 -7.86 15.54
C GLU A 224 14.31 -7.54 15.42
N LYS A 225 13.58 -7.59 16.53
CA LYS A 225 12.21 -7.09 16.60
C LYS A 225 12.27 -5.57 16.63
N GLY A 226 11.77 -4.93 15.58
CA GLY A 226 11.67 -3.48 15.49
C GLY A 226 10.35 -2.94 16.01
N GLN A 227 10.22 -1.62 15.94
CA GLN A 227 8.94 -0.94 16.11
C GLN A 227 8.05 -1.22 14.91
N GLU A 228 6.80 -1.55 15.12
CA GLU A 228 5.85 -1.82 14.05
C GLU A 228 4.78 -0.75 13.95
N ASN A 229 4.58 -0.23 12.74
CA ASN A 229 3.44 0.62 12.41
C ASN A 229 2.39 -0.21 11.66
N SER A 230 1.13 -0.09 12.05
CA SER A 230 0.02 -0.75 11.38
C SER A 230 -0.74 0.26 10.53
N PHE A 231 -1.08 -0.15 9.30
CA PHE A 231 -1.83 0.65 8.34
C PHE A 231 -3.10 -0.06 7.89
N LEU A 232 -4.10 0.73 7.55
CA LEU A 232 -5.28 0.32 6.82
C LEU A 232 -5.59 1.37 5.77
N PHE A 233 -5.77 0.93 4.54
CA PHE A 233 -6.41 1.66 3.47
C PHE A 233 -7.74 0.97 3.18
N ALA A 234 -8.85 1.70 3.20
CA ALA A 234 -10.19 1.18 2.92
C ALA A 234 -11.05 2.24 2.24
N PHE A 235 -11.93 1.81 1.36
CA PHE A 235 -12.89 2.69 0.69
C PHE A 235 -14.19 1.95 0.40
N ASP A 236 -15.26 2.72 0.18
CA ASP A 236 -16.52 2.19 -0.32
C ASP A 236 -16.36 1.72 -1.77
N SER A 237 -16.55 0.43 -1.99
CA SER A 237 -16.33 -0.21 -3.31
C SER A 237 -17.50 -0.06 -4.28
N GLN A 238 -18.67 0.43 -3.84
CA GLN A 238 -19.86 0.62 -4.66
C GLN A 238 -20.07 2.08 -5.03
N ASP A 239 -20.33 2.92 -4.04
CA ASP A 239 -20.69 4.32 -4.26
C ASP A 239 -19.47 5.25 -4.26
N GLN A 240 -18.30 4.75 -3.82
CA GLN A 240 -17.05 5.50 -3.73
C GLN A 240 -17.19 6.80 -2.90
N GLY A 241 -18.09 6.78 -1.93
CA GLY A 241 -18.43 7.93 -1.09
C GLY A 241 -17.29 8.39 -0.19
N PHE A 242 -16.41 7.48 0.22
CA PHE A 242 -15.26 7.79 1.06
C PHE A 242 -14.04 6.91 0.79
N LEU A 243 -12.88 7.45 1.15
CA LEU A 243 -11.62 6.73 1.26
C LEU A 243 -10.97 7.06 2.59
N MET A 244 -10.53 6.05 3.33
CA MET A 244 -9.87 6.17 4.62
C MET A 244 -8.47 5.58 4.56
N VAL A 245 -7.49 6.33 5.07
CA VAL A 245 -6.16 5.83 5.44
C VAL A 245 -6.03 5.97 6.95
N SER A 246 -5.78 4.88 7.64
CA SER A 246 -5.56 4.82 9.08
C SER A 246 -4.18 4.29 9.39
N MET A 247 -3.51 4.88 10.37
CA MET A 247 -2.21 4.47 10.85
C MET A 247 -2.21 4.38 12.39
N LEU A 248 -1.65 3.31 12.90
CA LEU A 248 -1.32 3.13 14.31
C LEU A 248 0.20 3.01 14.43
N GLU A 249 0.83 4.07 14.95
CA GLU A 249 2.27 4.12 15.20
C GLU A 249 2.63 3.30 16.42
N ASP A 250 3.72 2.56 16.36
CA ASP A 250 4.25 1.72 17.46
C ASP A 250 3.16 0.83 18.06
N ARG A 251 2.54 0.01 17.21
CA ARG A 251 1.44 -0.84 17.63
C ARG A 251 1.87 -1.81 18.73
N GLN A 252 1.08 -1.89 19.75
CA GLN A 252 1.23 -2.90 20.78
C GLN A 252 0.66 -4.25 20.32
N GLU A 253 1.02 -5.31 21.02
CA GLU A 253 0.49 -6.65 20.78
C GLU A 253 -1.05 -6.64 20.76
N ASN A 254 -1.67 -7.28 19.76
CA ASN A 254 -3.12 -7.31 19.54
C ASN A 254 -3.79 -5.99 19.12
N GLN A 255 -3.02 -4.94 18.81
CA GLN A 255 -3.55 -3.71 18.22
C GLN A 255 -3.26 -3.65 16.72
N SER A 256 -4.18 -3.08 15.95
CA SER A 256 -3.97 -2.81 14.53
C SER A 256 -4.85 -1.65 14.07
N ALA A 257 -4.44 -0.98 12.99
CA ALA A 257 -5.27 0.02 12.34
C ALA A 257 -6.63 -0.56 11.90
N THR A 258 -6.65 -1.82 11.46
CA THR A 258 -7.87 -2.54 11.10
C THR A 258 -8.81 -2.75 12.31
N GLY A 259 -8.24 -3.09 13.47
CA GLY A 259 -9.03 -3.31 14.69
C GLY A 259 -9.63 -2.03 15.28
N LEU A 260 -9.06 -0.86 14.96
CA LEU A 260 -9.55 0.45 15.41
C LEU A 260 -10.51 1.12 14.41
N ALA A 261 -10.66 0.57 13.20
CA ALA A 261 -11.40 1.20 12.12
C ALA A 261 -12.94 1.05 12.16
N PRO A 262 -13.57 0.02 12.79
CA PRO A 262 -14.97 -0.30 12.60
C PRO A 262 -15.93 0.88 12.86
N ASP A 263 -15.79 1.59 13.98
CA ASP A 263 -16.70 2.69 14.34
C ASP A 263 -16.61 3.84 13.32
N LEU A 264 -15.39 4.18 12.88
CA LEU A 264 -15.19 5.23 11.88
C LEU A 264 -15.70 4.82 10.51
N LEU A 265 -15.47 3.58 10.08
CA LEU A 265 -15.98 3.06 8.81
C LEU A 265 -17.52 3.05 8.78
N THR A 266 -18.15 2.64 9.88
CA THR A 266 -19.61 2.68 10.01
C THR A 266 -20.12 4.12 9.92
N TYR A 267 -19.50 5.05 10.63
CA TYR A 267 -19.86 6.47 10.55
C TYR A 267 -19.72 7.03 9.13
N LEU A 268 -18.60 6.71 8.44
CA LEU A 268 -18.39 7.19 7.07
C LEU A 268 -19.44 6.64 6.09
N ALA A 269 -19.77 5.35 6.19
CA ALA A 269 -20.77 4.71 5.33
C ALA A 269 -22.20 5.23 5.56
N GLU A 270 -22.50 5.75 6.76
CA GLU A 270 -23.82 6.34 7.08
C GLU A 270 -23.95 7.80 6.60
N HIS A 271 -22.84 8.51 6.35
CA HIS A 271 -22.87 9.95 6.15
C HIS A 271 -22.33 10.41 4.79
N TYR A 272 -21.64 9.53 4.07
CA TYR A 272 -21.04 9.79 2.76
C TYR A 272 -21.37 8.67 1.75
#